data_b029b1377b5cf911b957770a6f2af83e
#
_entry.id   b029b1377b5cf911b957770a6f2af83e
#
_cell.length_a   1.000
_cell.length_b   1.000
_cell.length_c   1.000
_cell.angle_alpha   90.00
_cell.angle_beta   90.00
_cell.angle_gamma   90.00
#
_symmetry.space_group_name_H-M   'P 1'
#
loop_
_entity.id
_entity.type
_entity.pdbx_description
1 polymer ?
#
loop_
_entity_poly.entity_id
_entity_poly.type
_entity_poly.pdbx_seq_one_letter_code
_entity_poly.pdbx_strand_id
1 'polypeptide(L)'
;TATGASSSATAQDGTVFTGPYAQQIKRTYDNAHQSLTKKILKDSKITDQEFLELSQHFSDCAQQQNVEVTVDSQGGMSTSYPSGMSEADGDAIVKQCDADNDFTDMNMLRGDMSSNPNNEDPVVPLLKCLKQYGLAEQSMTVEDYKAIVSDESKDRDVFGKYFDESVPGYDAAKAKQYIACQTEA
;
A
#
# COMPACT_ATOMS: atom_id res chain seq x y z
N THR A 1 20.22 -1.66 -15.43
CA THR A 1 20.19 -2.80 -14.50
C THR A 1 19.97 -2.22 -13.09
N ALA A 2 18.71 -2.04 -12.70
CA ALA A 2 18.38 -1.74 -11.32
C ALA A 2 18.61 -3.01 -10.51
N THR A 3 19.71 -3.07 -9.80
CA THR A 3 19.96 -4.06 -8.75
C THR A 3 18.99 -3.77 -7.62
N GLY A 4 17.96 -4.57 -7.49
CA GLY A 4 17.12 -4.56 -6.29
C GLY A 4 18.04 -4.76 -5.08
N ALA A 5 18.24 -3.70 -4.31
CA ALA A 5 19.05 -3.77 -3.11
C ALA A 5 18.34 -4.74 -2.15
N SER A 6 18.97 -5.89 -1.90
CA SER A 6 18.54 -6.80 -0.84
C SER A 6 18.68 -6.04 0.48
N SER A 7 17.62 -5.42 0.93
CA SER A 7 17.60 -4.71 2.20
C SER A 7 17.49 -5.72 3.34
N SER A 8 18.11 -5.42 4.47
CA SER A 8 17.90 -6.16 5.71
C SER A 8 17.46 -5.18 6.81
N ALA A 9 16.63 -5.66 7.73
CA ALA A 9 16.19 -4.90 8.88
C ALA A 9 16.20 -5.78 10.13
N THR A 10 16.53 -5.21 11.28
CA THR A 10 16.56 -5.94 12.54
C THR A 10 15.53 -5.36 13.50
N ALA A 11 14.61 -6.19 13.97
CA ALA A 11 13.61 -5.82 14.98
C ALA A 11 14.24 -5.55 16.35
N GLN A 12 13.44 -4.98 17.25
CA GLN A 12 13.87 -4.65 18.63
C GLN A 12 14.32 -5.90 19.43
N ASP A 13 13.73 -7.05 19.14
CA ASP A 13 14.08 -8.34 19.79
C ASP A 13 15.23 -9.09 19.12
N GLY A 14 15.86 -8.50 18.10
CA GLY A 14 16.97 -9.08 17.35
C GLY A 14 16.56 -9.92 16.14
N THR A 15 15.25 -10.09 15.86
CA THR A 15 14.79 -10.80 14.65
C THR A 15 15.22 -10.05 13.39
N VAL A 16 15.83 -10.77 12.44
CA VAL A 16 16.35 -10.20 11.19
C VAL A 16 15.41 -10.51 10.03
N PHE A 17 15.01 -9.48 9.30
CA PHE A 17 14.23 -9.58 8.07
C PHE A 17 15.09 -9.30 6.86
N THR A 18 14.77 -9.92 5.73
CA THR A 18 15.50 -9.78 4.47
C THR A 18 14.55 -9.58 3.30
N GLY A 19 15.08 -9.02 2.20
CA GLY A 19 14.32 -8.81 0.98
C GLY A 19 13.80 -7.39 0.81
N PRO A 20 13.06 -7.13 -0.28
CA PRO A 20 12.64 -5.79 -0.65
C PRO A 20 11.76 -5.09 0.42
N TYR A 21 11.01 -5.87 1.20
CA TYR A 21 10.07 -5.39 2.22
C TYR A 21 10.61 -5.45 3.64
N ALA A 22 11.91 -5.72 3.84
CA ALA A 22 12.50 -5.91 5.17
C ALA A 22 12.18 -4.78 6.18
N GLN A 23 12.16 -3.52 5.73
CA GLN A 23 11.85 -2.37 6.60
C GLN A 23 10.36 -2.29 6.97
N GLN A 24 9.46 -2.58 6.02
CA GLN A 24 8.02 -2.61 6.26
C GLN A 24 7.66 -3.76 7.20
N ILE A 25 8.20 -4.95 6.93
CA ILE A 25 8.02 -6.14 7.78
C ILE A 25 8.50 -5.86 9.20
N LYS A 26 9.71 -5.28 9.36
CA LYS A 26 10.22 -4.88 10.68
C LYS A 26 9.24 -3.96 11.41
N ARG A 27 8.74 -2.93 10.74
CA ARG A 27 7.82 -1.97 11.34
C ARG A 27 6.51 -2.65 11.79
N THR A 28 5.92 -3.48 10.93
CA THR A 28 4.70 -4.24 11.28
C THR A 28 4.97 -5.21 12.42
N TYR A 29 6.11 -5.90 12.41
CA TYR A 29 6.53 -6.83 13.48
C TYR A 29 6.72 -6.12 14.84
N ASP A 30 7.43 -4.98 14.85
CA ASP A 30 7.71 -4.24 16.09
C ASP A 30 6.42 -3.65 16.70
N ASN A 31 5.43 -3.30 15.86
CA ASN A 31 4.14 -2.75 16.28
C ASN A 31 3.07 -3.83 16.53
N ALA A 32 3.33 -5.09 16.19
CA ALA A 32 2.34 -6.15 16.25
C ALA A 32 1.83 -6.40 17.68
N HIS A 33 0.50 -6.43 17.82
CA HIS A 33 -0.21 -6.76 19.05
C HIS A 33 -0.33 -8.27 19.25
N GLN A 34 -0.41 -9.03 18.13
CA GLN A 34 -0.61 -10.47 18.16
C GLN A 34 0.69 -11.27 18.00
N SER A 35 0.81 -12.35 18.76
CA SER A 35 1.91 -13.32 18.60
C SER A 35 1.85 -14.04 17.25
N LEU A 36 0.65 -14.20 16.68
CA LEU A 36 0.46 -14.79 15.36
C LEU A 36 1.10 -13.93 14.28
N THR A 37 0.86 -12.61 14.30
CA THR A 37 1.49 -11.65 13.38
C THR A 37 3.01 -11.74 13.41
N LYS A 38 3.59 -11.77 14.63
CA LYS A 38 5.03 -11.95 14.81
C LYS A 38 5.53 -13.30 14.29
N LYS A 39 4.76 -14.38 14.50
CA LYS A 39 5.10 -15.71 13.99
C LYS A 39 5.13 -15.73 12.45
N ILE A 40 4.10 -15.17 11.79
CA ILE A 40 3.99 -15.10 10.35
C ILE A 40 5.17 -14.34 9.74
N LEU A 41 5.50 -13.18 10.28
CA LEU A 41 6.49 -12.28 9.68
C LEU A 41 7.95 -12.77 9.82
N LYS A 42 8.24 -13.78 10.68
CA LYS A 42 9.62 -14.23 10.99
C LYS A 42 10.46 -14.64 9.79
N ASP A 43 9.84 -15.21 8.76
CA ASP A 43 10.56 -15.66 7.55
C ASP A 43 10.51 -14.63 6.42
N SER A 44 10.02 -13.41 6.71
CA SER A 44 9.88 -12.30 5.76
C SER A 44 8.90 -12.60 4.61
N LYS A 45 7.88 -13.43 4.86
CA LYS A 45 6.84 -13.79 3.91
C LYS A 45 5.47 -13.79 4.57
N ILE A 46 4.43 -13.73 3.75
CA ILE A 46 3.04 -13.93 4.16
C ILE A 46 2.42 -14.90 3.14
N THR A 47 2.24 -16.14 3.53
CA THR A 47 1.60 -17.15 2.68
C THR A 47 0.08 -17.00 2.71
N ASP A 48 -0.61 -17.53 1.70
CA ASP A 48 -2.08 -17.52 1.64
C ASP A 48 -2.70 -18.25 2.84
N GLN A 49 -2.05 -19.31 3.33
CA GLN A 49 -2.51 -20.05 4.49
C GLN A 49 -2.38 -19.24 5.78
N GLU A 50 -1.29 -18.54 5.98
CA GLU A 50 -1.08 -17.66 7.13
C GLU A 50 -2.03 -16.47 7.12
N PHE A 51 -2.28 -15.92 5.93
CA PHE A 51 -3.25 -14.85 5.77
C PHE A 51 -4.68 -15.33 6.06
N LEU A 52 -5.04 -16.56 5.65
CA LEU A 52 -6.32 -17.17 5.99
C LEU A 52 -6.46 -17.36 7.52
N GLU A 53 -5.42 -17.85 8.20
CA GLU A 53 -5.40 -18.00 9.65
C GLU A 53 -5.61 -16.64 10.35
N LEU A 54 -4.91 -15.61 9.92
CA LEU A 54 -5.06 -14.23 10.43
C LEU A 54 -6.48 -13.69 10.20
N SER A 55 -7.01 -13.87 8.99
CA SER A 55 -8.36 -13.43 8.62
C SER A 55 -9.42 -14.11 9.47
N GLN A 56 -9.24 -15.41 9.80
CA GLN A 56 -10.14 -16.14 10.67
C GLN A 56 -10.13 -15.59 12.09
N HIS A 57 -8.94 -15.28 12.65
CA HIS A 57 -8.83 -14.69 13.99
C HIS A 57 -9.56 -13.33 14.07
N PHE A 58 -9.41 -12.51 13.03
CA PHE A 58 -10.13 -11.23 12.94
C PHE A 58 -11.65 -11.43 12.86
N SER A 59 -12.12 -12.34 11.99
CA SER A 59 -13.55 -12.67 11.85
C SER A 59 -14.13 -13.25 13.14
N ASP A 60 -13.42 -14.13 13.82
CA ASP A 60 -13.83 -14.74 15.07
C ASP A 60 -13.97 -13.70 16.20
N CYS A 61 -13.05 -12.72 16.26
CA CYS A 61 -13.16 -11.61 17.20
C CYS A 61 -14.45 -10.80 17.01
N ALA A 62 -14.79 -10.44 15.78
CA ALA A 62 -16.00 -9.70 15.45
C ALA A 62 -17.27 -10.55 15.76
N GLN A 63 -17.24 -11.85 15.41
CA GLN A 63 -18.35 -12.76 15.64
C GLN A 63 -18.66 -12.94 17.13
N GLN A 64 -17.67 -12.93 18.01
CA GLN A 64 -17.88 -12.98 19.48
C GLN A 64 -18.70 -11.78 19.99
N GLN A 65 -18.74 -10.70 19.22
CA GLN A 65 -19.51 -9.50 19.50
C GLN A 65 -20.76 -9.37 18.59
N ASN A 66 -21.18 -10.48 17.96
CA ASN A 66 -22.31 -10.59 17.05
C ASN A 66 -22.20 -9.74 15.76
N VAL A 67 -20.99 -9.39 15.35
CA VAL A 67 -20.73 -8.76 14.06
C VAL A 67 -20.15 -9.83 13.12
N GLU A 68 -20.74 -9.99 11.95
CA GLU A 68 -20.22 -10.91 10.93
C GLU A 68 -19.24 -10.15 10.05
N VAL A 69 -18.01 -10.65 9.98
CA VAL A 69 -16.97 -10.17 9.07
C VAL A 69 -16.50 -11.33 8.22
N THR A 70 -16.52 -11.15 6.90
CA THR A 70 -15.94 -12.11 5.95
C THR A 70 -14.82 -11.44 5.18
N VAL A 71 -13.72 -12.19 4.99
CA VAL A 71 -12.54 -11.74 4.24
C VAL A 71 -12.34 -12.70 3.06
N ASP A 72 -12.24 -12.16 1.86
CA ASP A 72 -11.94 -12.97 0.68
C ASP A 72 -10.42 -13.22 0.51
N SER A 73 -10.07 -14.05 -0.45
CA SER A 73 -8.67 -14.43 -0.72
C SER A 73 -7.78 -13.27 -1.20
N GLN A 74 -8.38 -12.17 -1.61
CA GLN A 74 -7.66 -10.95 -2.04
C GLN A 74 -7.57 -9.90 -0.92
N GLY A 75 -8.15 -10.19 0.25
CA GLY A 75 -8.20 -9.26 1.37
C GLY A 75 -9.38 -8.28 1.33
N GLY A 76 -10.31 -8.48 0.40
CA GLY A 76 -11.58 -7.76 0.38
C GLY A 76 -12.43 -8.14 1.58
N MET A 77 -13.03 -7.14 2.25
CA MET A 77 -13.80 -7.34 3.47
C MET A 77 -15.26 -6.96 3.26
N SER A 78 -16.18 -7.76 3.80
CA SER A 78 -17.57 -7.37 3.95
C SER A 78 -18.04 -7.60 5.39
N THR A 79 -18.93 -6.72 5.86
CA THR A 79 -19.45 -6.71 7.22
C THR A 79 -20.97 -6.77 7.22
N SER A 80 -21.55 -7.45 8.21
CA SER A 80 -22.99 -7.52 8.44
C SER A 80 -23.27 -7.35 9.94
N TYR A 81 -24.21 -6.47 10.25
CA TYR A 81 -24.57 -6.13 11.64
C TYR A 81 -25.93 -6.75 12.01
N PRO A 82 -26.09 -7.24 13.25
CA PRO A 82 -27.36 -7.80 13.70
C PRO A 82 -28.43 -6.72 13.81
N SER A 83 -29.69 -7.15 13.69
CA SER A 83 -30.85 -6.26 13.88
C SER A 83 -30.80 -5.59 15.25
N GLY A 84 -30.86 -4.25 15.26
CA GLY A 84 -30.83 -3.43 16.49
C GLY A 84 -29.46 -2.90 16.88
N MET A 85 -28.38 -3.32 16.21
CA MET A 85 -27.07 -2.69 16.34
C MET A 85 -27.00 -1.47 15.42
N SER A 86 -26.47 -0.34 15.91
CA SER A 86 -26.19 0.80 15.03
C SER A 86 -24.94 0.52 14.18
N GLU A 87 -24.86 1.10 12.99
CA GLU A 87 -23.68 1.02 12.13
C GLU A 87 -22.43 1.51 12.87
N ALA A 88 -22.54 2.61 13.61
CA ALA A 88 -21.43 3.17 14.39
C ALA A 88 -20.91 2.21 15.47
N ASP A 89 -21.80 1.47 16.14
CA ASP A 89 -21.40 0.48 17.14
C ASP A 89 -20.73 -0.73 16.47
N GLY A 90 -21.28 -1.18 15.35
CA GLY A 90 -20.71 -2.27 14.56
C GLY A 90 -19.33 -1.94 14.02
N ASP A 91 -19.16 -0.75 13.45
CA ASP A 91 -17.86 -0.24 12.96
C ASP A 91 -16.83 -0.13 14.09
N ALA A 92 -17.24 0.28 15.27
CA ALA A 92 -16.35 0.35 16.43
C ALA A 92 -15.83 -1.04 16.83
N ILE A 93 -16.68 -2.06 16.78
CA ILE A 93 -16.30 -3.46 17.03
C ILE A 93 -15.31 -3.94 15.97
N VAL A 94 -15.62 -3.74 14.69
CA VAL A 94 -14.74 -4.13 13.58
C VAL A 94 -13.37 -3.48 13.72
N LYS A 95 -13.34 -2.18 13.99
CA LYS A 95 -12.10 -1.41 14.18
C LYS A 95 -11.28 -1.92 15.38
N GLN A 96 -11.93 -2.27 16.48
CA GLN A 96 -11.24 -2.82 17.64
C GLN A 96 -10.66 -4.19 17.32
N CYS A 97 -11.43 -5.08 16.69
CA CYS A 97 -10.97 -6.40 16.30
C CYS A 97 -9.85 -6.36 15.26
N ASP A 98 -9.91 -5.39 14.33
CA ASP A 98 -8.83 -5.13 13.38
C ASP A 98 -7.53 -4.77 14.11
N ALA A 99 -7.58 -3.79 15.00
CA ALA A 99 -6.41 -3.35 15.77
C ALA A 99 -5.85 -4.50 16.66
N ASP A 100 -6.71 -5.27 17.30
CA ASP A 100 -6.31 -6.38 18.18
C ASP A 100 -5.69 -7.55 17.40
N ASN A 101 -5.98 -7.68 16.11
CA ASN A 101 -5.49 -8.75 15.24
C ASN A 101 -4.47 -8.30 14.19
N ASP A 102 -4.09 -7.03 14.17
CA ASP A 102 -3.16 -6.45 13.18
C ASP A 102 -3.60 -6.68 11.73
N PHE A 103 -4.93 -6.86 11.49
CA PHE A 103 -5.44 -7.36 10.20
C PHE A 103 -5.16 -6.39 9.05
N THR A 104 -5.51 -5.11 9.19
CA THR A 104 -5.32 -4.11 8.13
C THR A 104 -3.85 -3.97 7.74
N ASP A 105 -2.95 -3.88 8.72
CA ASP A 105 -1.51 -3.73 8.45
C ASP A 105 -0.94 -4.96 7.70
N MET A 106 -1.36 -6.16 8.08
CA MET A 106 -0.94 -7.40 7.43
C MET A 106 -1.55 -7.57 6.04
N ASN A 107 -2.81 -7.18 5.85
CA ASN A 107 -3.49 -7.22 4.57
C ASN A 107 -2.84 -6.25 3.56
N MET A 108 -2.55 -5.03 4.00
CA MET A 108 -1.84 -4.05 3.17
C MET A 108 -0.44 -4.54 2.80
N LEU A 109 0.34 -5.01 3.78
CA LEU A 109 1.69 -5.53 3.53
C LEU A 109 1.68 -6.69 2.55
N ARG A 110 0.75 -7.65 2.70
CA ARG A 110 0.58 -8.78 1.77
C ARG A 110 0.19 -8.29 0.37
N GLY A 111 -0.72 -7.33 0.28
CA GLY A 111 -1.14 -6.73 -0.98
C GLY A 111 0.04 -6.07 -1.71
N ASP A 112 0.82 -5.26 -1.00
CA ASP A 112 2.02 -4.61 -1.53
C ASP A 112 3.07 -5.64 -2.01
N MET A 113 3.35 -6.66 -1.20
CA MET A 113 4.30 -7.74 -1.56
C MET A 113 3.84 -8.53 -2.78
N SER A 114 2.53 -8.70 -2.98
CA SER A 114 1.96 -9.43 -4.11
C SER A 114 1.95 -8.59 -5.39
N SER A 115 1.54 -7.34 -5.31
CA SER A 115 1.40 -6.44 -6.47
C SER A 115 2.74 -5.86 -6.95
N ASN A 116 3.68 -5.67 -6.03
CA ASN A 116 5.00 -5.09 -6.29
C ASN A 116 6.12 -5.88 -5.59
N PRO A 117 6.38 -7.14 -5.99
CA PRO A 117 7.25 -8.06 -5.25
C PRO A 117 8.70 -7.57 -5.07
N ASN A 118 9.15 -6.64 -5.88
CA ASN A 118 10.48 -6.03 -5.78
C ASN A 118 10.49 -4.76 -4.93
N ASN A 119 9.33 -4.31 -4.43
CA ASN A 119 9.17 -3.03 -3.73
C ASN A 119 9.77 -1.87 -4.54
N GLU A 120 9.48 -1.86 -5.84
CA GLU A 120 9.95 -0.80 -6.73
C GLU A 120 9.19 0.50 -6.43
N ASP A 121 9.92 1.61 -6.50
CA ASP A 121 9.30 2.92 -6.34
C ASP A 121 8.31 3.16 -7.49
N PRO A 122 7.00 3.40 -7.22
CA PRO A 122 6.00 3.59 -8.27
C PRO A 122 6.29 4.79 -9.18
N VAL A 123 7.13 5.72 -8.75
CA VAL A 123 7.58 6.83 -9.58
C VAL A 123 8.51 6.36 -10.72
N VAL A 124 9.20 5.23 -10.57
CA VAL A 124 10.11 4.72 -11.61
C VAL A 124 9.37 4.41 -12.91
N PRO A 125 8.35 3.53 -12.95
CA PRO A 125 7.58 3.26 -14.17
C PRO A 125 6.82 4.51 -14.66
N LEU A 126 6.25 5.31 -13.76
CA LEU A 126 5.58 6.57 -14.10
C LEU A 126 6.53 7.52 -14.84
N LEU A 127 7.68 7.81 -14.26
CA LEU A 127 8.66 8.72 -14.86
C LEU A 127 9.18 8.20 -16.20
N LYS A 128 9.35 6.88 -16.35
CA LYS A 128 9.69 6.24 -17.61
C LYS A 128 8.60 6.50 -18.67
N CYS A 129 7.33 6.33 -18.32
CA CYS A 129 6.21 6.62 -19.19
C CYS A 129 6.20 8.10 -19.60
N LEU A 130 6.29 9.01 -18.63
CA LEU A 130 6.31 10.46 -18.91
C LEU A 130 7.45 10.86 -19.87
N LYS A 131 8.64 10.30 -19.68
CA LYS A 131 9.78 10.54 -20.59
C LYS A 131 9.55 9.98 -21.99
N GLN A 132 8.95 8.80 -22.10
CA GLN A 132 8.63 8.15 -23.37
C GLN A 132 7.71 9.03 -24.23
N TYR A 133 6.74 9.68 -23.62
CA TYR A 133 5.81 10.58 -24.31
C TYR A 133 6.27 12.04 -24.38
N GLY A 134 7.48 12.34 -23.93
CA GLY A 134 8.03 13.71 -23.93
C GLY A 134 7.27 14.67 -22.98
N LEU A 135 6.70 14.14 -21.92
CA LEU A 135 5.98 14.88 -20.88
C LEU A 135 6.90 15.25 -19.70
N ALA A 136 8.02 14.62 -19.59
CA ALA A 136 9.09 14.94 -18.64
C ALA A 136 10.44 14.99 -19.38
N GLU A 137 11.38 15.78 -18.87
CA GLU A 137 12.75 15.86 -19.41
C GLU A 137 13.47 14.51 -19.24
N GLN A 138 14.28 14.12 -20.22
CA GLN A 138 15.03 12.88 -20.18
C GLN A 138 16.02 12.79 -19.01
N SER A 139 16.53 13.94 -18.58
CA SER A 139 17.46 14.06 -17.45
C SER A 139 16.80 14.01 -16.07
N MET A 140 15.46 14.20 -15.98
CA MET A 140 14.74 14.23 -14.70
C MET A 140 14.94 12.94 -13.92
N THR A 141 15.37 13.01 -12.68
CA THR A 141 15.50 11.88 -11.77
C THR A 141 14.19 11.61 -11.01
N VAL A 142 14.10 10.47 -10.32
CA VAL A 142 12.97 10.17 -9.43
C VAL A 142 12.88 11.19 -8.30
N GLU A 143 14.02 11.59 -7.76
CA GLU A 143 14.15 12.61 -6.72
C GLU A 143 13.66 13.97 -7.21
N ASP A 144 14.05 14.37 -8.43
CA ASP A 144 13.58 15.62 -9.03
C ASP A 144 12.06 15.61 -9.21
N TYR A 145 11.50 14.51 -9.73
CA TYR A 145 10.06 14.37 -9.90
C TYR A 145 9.33 14.51 -8.56
N LYS A 146 9.77 13.77 -7.53
CA LYS A 146 9.18 13.85 -6.18
C LYS A 146 9.27 15.25 -5.58
N ALA A 147 10.39 15.92 -5.76
CA ALA A 147 10.58 17.31 -5.28
C ALA A 147 9.67 18.31 -6.01
N ILE A 148 9.36 18.06 -7.29
CA ILE A 148 8.43 18.88 -8.06
C ILE A 148 7.00 18.65 -7.57
N VAL A 149 6.51 17.40 -7.57
CA VAL A 149 5.10 17.09 -7.24
C VAL A 149 4.76 17.28 -5.77
N SER A 150 5.75 17.36 -4.87
CA SER A 150 5.53 17.69 -3.46
C SER A 150 5.31 19.20 -3.21
N ASP A 151 5.53 20.05 -4.21
CA ASP A 151 5.34 21.48 -4.16
C ASP A 151 4.33 21.88 -5.24
N GLU A 152 3.12 22.25 -4.82
CA GLU A 152 1.99 22.56 -5.71
C GLU A 152 2.32 23.62 -6.76
N SER A 153 3.14 24.62 -6.41
CA SER A 153 3.56 25.66 -7.36
C SER A 153 4.48 25.10 -8.44
N LYS A 154 5.46 24.27 -8.05
CA LYS A 154 6.39 23.63 -8.99
C LYS A 154 5.68 22.60 -9.87
N ASP A 155 4.79 21.81 -9.29
CA ASP A 155 3.99 20.84 -10.05
C ASP A 155 3.16 21.54 -11.12
N ARG A 156 2.50 22.63 -10.75
CA ARG A 156 1.74 23.46 -11.70
C ARG A 156 2.62 24.09 -12.79
N ASP A 157 3.79 24.58 -12.44
CA ASP A 157 4.73 25.19 -13.40
C ASP A 157 5.27 24.16 -14.41
N VAL A 158 5.58 22.94 -13.96
CA VAL A 158 6.19 21.91 -14.82
C VAL A 158 5.12 21.08 -15.54
N PHE A 159 4.13 20.58 -14.81
CA PHE A 159 3.14 19.63 -15.32
C PHE A 159 1.74 20.22 -15.52
N GLY A 160 1.43 21.41 -15.00
CA GLY A 160 0.10 22.02 -15.05
C GLY A 160 -0.50 22.06 -16.45
N LYS A 161 0.29 22.30 -17.49
CA LYS A 161 -0.11 22.25 -18.90
C LYS A 161 -0.64 20.89 -19.39
N TYR A 162 -0.54 19.83 -18.56
CA TYR A 162 -1.04 18.49 -18.86
C TYR A 162 -2.28 18.10 -18.03
N PHE A 163 -2.69 18.92 -17.05
CA PHE A 163 -3.89 18.62 -16.26
C PHE A 163 -4.80 19.82 -16.00
N ASP A 164 -4.36 21.05 -16.31
CA ASP A 164 -5.14 22.27 -16.07
C ASP A 164 -5.29 23.07 -17.38
N GLU A 165 -6.51 23.09 -17.91
CA GLU A 165 -6.85 23.79 -19.17
C GLU A 165 -6.63 25.32 -19.10
N SER A 166 -6.55 25.89 -17.90
CA SER A 166 -6.30 27.31 -17.70
C SER A 166 -4.81 27.69 -17.82
N VAL A 167 -3.93 26.70 -17.82
CA VAL A 167 -2.48 26.93 -17.89
C VAL A 167 -2.05 27.16 -19.34
N PRO A 168 -1.28 28.23 -19.64
CA PRO A 168 -0.74 28.46 -20.96
C PRO A 168 0.05 27.27 -21.49
N GLY A 169 -0.24 26.85 -22.72
CA GLY A 169 0.41 25.69 -23.35
C GLY A 169 -0.29 24.36 -23.07
N TYR A 170 -1.49 24.36 -22.50
CA TYR A 170 -2.32 23.16 -22.38
C TYR A 170 -2.51 22.47 -23.74
N ASP A 171 -2.35 21.17 -23.75
CA ASP A 171 -2.52 20.31 -24.93
C ASP A 171 -3.35 19.08 -24.54
N ALA A 172 -4.59 19.01 -25.04
CA ALA A 172 -5.54 17.94 -24.70
C ALA A 172 -5.04 16.53 -25.08
N ALA A 173 -4.22 16.38 -26.12
CA ALA A 173 -3.64 15.09 -26.49
C ALA A 173 -2.58 14.65 -25.50
N LYS A 174 -1.71 15.57 -25.08
CA LYS A 174 -0.71 15.32 -24.04
C LYS A 174 -1.34 15.12 -22.67
N ALA A 175 -2.42 15.83 -22.35
CA ALA A 175 -3.19 15.60 -21.12
C ALA A 175 -3.69 14.16 -21.00
N LYS A 176 -4.23 13.60 -22.09
CA LYS A 176 -4.65 12.18 -22.12
C LYS A 176 -3.49 11.22 -21.89
N GLN A 177 -2.32 11.49 -22.47
CA GLN A 177 -1.12 10.68 -22.28
C GLN A 177 -0.60 10.79 -20.83
N TYR A 178 -0.64 11.99 -20.25
CA TYR A 178 -0.26 12.23 -18.86
C TYR A 178 -1.15 11.42 -17.90
N ILE A 179 -2.47 11.46 -18.08
CA ILE A 179 -3.42 10.68 -17.28
C ILE A 179 -3.18 9.18 -17.48
N ALA A 180 -2.96 8.71 -18.72
CA ALA A 180 -2.65 7.30 -18.97
C ALA A 180 -1.40 6.83 -18.22
N CYS A 181 -0.31 7.62 -18.21
CA CYS A 181 0.88 7.30 -17.42
C CYS A 181 0.60 7.25 -15.91
N GLN A 182 -0.30 8.06 -15.39
CA GLN A 182 -0.68 8.06 -13.97
C GLN A 182 -1.51 6.83 -13.56
N THR A 183 -2.24 6.23 -14.50
CA THR A 183 -3.16 5.11 -14.23
C THR A 183 -2.58 3.74 -14.56
N GLU A 184 -1.54 3.67 -15.41
CA GLU A 184 -0.94 2.43 -15.90
C GLU A 184 0.45 2.15 -15.29
N ALA A 185 0.96 3.04 -14.44
CA ALA A 185 2.29 2.94 -13.82
C ALA A 185 2.31 2.09 -12.55
#